data_d5abc6ba252083cb38d43e96b0ef2818
#
_entry.id   d5abc6ba252083cb38d43e96b0ef2818
#
_cell.length_a   1.000
_cell.length_b   1.000
_cell.length_c   1.000
_cell.angle_alpha   90.00
_cell.angle_beta   90.00
_cell.angle_gamma   90.00
#
_symmetry.space_group_name_H-M   'P 1'
#
loop_
_entity.id
_entity.type
_entity.pdbx_description
1 polymer ?
#
loop_
_entity_poly.entity_id
_entity_poly.type
_entity_poly.pdbx_seq_one_letter_code
_entity_poly.pdbx_strand_id
1 'polypeptide(L)'
;MSQSAGQPTRPAAAIESDICIIGSGITAALLAEKLAEERNARIVVVEAGDHVTPLGDRARLRQRFLDYGENPWPGDHVDGLDPAHIQSRSMCVGGLAMHWGGVTPRFTPEDFRVRSLYGVGDDWPITFDDLEPFYQEAEERMGVAGEQGPSEYDPRSK
;
A
#
# COMPACT_ATOMS: atom_id res chain seq x y z
N MET A 1 10.88 18.32 -44.43
CA MET A 1 11.57 17.91 -43.23
C MET A 1 11.49 19.06 -42.25
N SER A 2 10.48 19.05 -41.36
CA SER A 2 10.30 20.09 -40.34
C SER A 2 10.78 19.49 -39.01
N GLN A 3 11.90 20.01 -38.50
CA GLN A 3 12.39 19.71 -37.16
C GLN A 3 11.49 20.44 -36.16
N SER A 4 10.72 19.70 -35.36
CA SER A 4 10.05 20.26 -34.22
C SER A 4 11.07 20.63 -33.17
N ALA A 5 11.27 21.95 -32.96
CA ALA A 5 12.07 22.45 -31.86
C ALA A 5 11.46 21.95 -30.54
N GLY A 6 12.24 21.16 -29.81
CA GLY A 6 11.86 20.69 -28.48
C GLY A 6 11.63 21.89 -27.56
N GLN A 7 10.48 21.93 -26.91
CA GLN A 7 10.20 22.92 -25.87
C GLN A 7 11.24 22.79 -24.76
N PRO A 8 11.76 23.89 -24.23
CA PRO A 8 12.67 23.84 -23.10
C PRO A 8 11.96 23.19 -21.90
N THR A 9 12.49 22.08 -21.44
CA THR A 9 12.02 21.43 -20.21
C THR A 9 12.24 22.38 -19.06
N ARG A 10 11.15 22.86 -18.46
CA ARG A 10 11.20 23.63 -17.21
C ARG A 10 12.01 22.81 -16.20
N PRO A 11 13.04 23.37 -15.55
CA PRO A 11 13.76 22.62 -14.53
C PRO A 11 12.76 22.15 -13.46
N ALA A 12 12.79 20.88 -13.14
CA ALA A 12 11.96 20.33 -12.08
C ALA A 12 12.24 21.12 -10.79
N ALA A 13 11.22 21.61 -10.13
CA ALA A 13 11.37 22.27 -8.84
C ALA A 13 11.97 21.26 -7.85
N ALA A 14 13.12 21.58 -7.29
CA ALA A 14 13.72 20.78 -6.23
C ALA A 14 12.88 20.97 -4.95
N ILE A 15 12.49 19.86 -4.34
CA ILE A 15 11.82 19.86 -3.03
C ILE A 15 12.84 19.35 -2.03
N GLU A 16 13.14 20.16 -1.02
CA GLU A 16 14.00 19.75 0.09
C GLU A 16 13.17 19.20 1.23
N SER A 17 13.52 18.03 1.72
CA SER A 17 12.90 17.38 2.86
C SER A 17 13.94 16.65 3.71
N ASP A 18 13.60 16.38 4.97
CA ASP A 18 14.45 15.59 5.85
C ASP A 18 14.18 14.09 5.64
N ILE A 19 12.96 13.74 5.22
CA ILE A 19 12.52 12.38 4.91
C ILE A 19 11.73 12.40 3.60
N CYS A 20 12.07 11.49 2.69
CA CYS A 20 11.34 11.25 1.45
C CYS A 20 10.78 9.83 1.46
N ILE A 21 9.45 9.71 1.34
CA ILE A 21 8.74 8.44 1.22
C ILE A 21 8.30 8.27 -0.23
N ILE A 22 8.66 7.14 -0.84
CA ILE A 22 8.30 6.83 -2.23
C ILE A 22 7.08 5.89 -2.26
N GLY A 23 6.02 6.35 -2.89
CA GLY A 23 4.71 5.73 -2.92
C GLY A 23 3.81 6.20 -1.76
N SER A 24 2.51 6.25 -2.00
CA SER A 24 1.50 6.71 -1.03
C SER A 24 0.54 5.62 -0.59
N GLY A 25 0.96 4.35 -0.63
CA GLY A 25 0.18 3.23 -0.14
C GLY A 25 -0.04 3.28 1.38
N ILE A 26 -0.82 2.34 1.92
CA ILE A 26 -1.20 2.32 3.34
C ILE A 26 0.00 2.30 4.29
N THR A 27 1.06 1.57 3.96
CA THR A 27 2.28 1.54 4.77
C THR A 27 2.97 2.91 4.80
N ALA A 28 2.99 3.61 3.66
CA ALA A 28 3.55 4.96 3.59
C ALA A 28 2.73 5.95 4.40
N ALA A 29 1.41 5.83 4.42
CA ALA A 29 0.51 6.67 5.20
C ALA A 29 0.75 6.48 6.71
N LEU A 30 0.77 5.24 7.20
CA LEU A 30 1.05 4.91 8.61
C LEU A 30 2.45 5.37 9.04
N LEU A 31 3.46 5.17 8.18
CA LEU A 31 4.82 5.61 8.45
C LEU A 31 4.91 7.14 8.52
N ALA A 32 4.29 7.83 7.57
CA ALA A 32 4.30 9.30 7.54
C ALA A 32 3.60 9.90 8.77
N GLU A 33 2.46 9.32 9.18
CA GLU A 33 1.73 9.72 10.38
C GLU A 33 2.61 9.53 11.63
N LYS A 34 3.17 8.36 11.83
CA LYS A 34 4.03 8.07 12.98
C LYS A 34 5.27 8.96 13.03
N LEU A 35 5.92 9.18 11.91
CA LEU A 35 7.06 10.08 11.83
C LEU A 35 6.69 11.55 12.11
N ALA A 36 5.50 11.99 11.66
CA ALA A 36 5.01 13.34 11.93
C ALA A 36 4.69 13.56 13.42
N GLU A 37 4.20 12.53 14.10
CA GLU A 37 3.93 12.56 15.55
C GLU A 37 5.22 12.58 16.38
N GLU A 38 6.21 11.78 16.00
CA GLU A 38 7.42 11.55 16.78
C GLU A 38 8.58 12.49 16.45
N ARG A 39 8.54 13.13 15.30
CA ARG A 39 9.67 13.90 14.74
C ARG A 39 9.23 15.25 14.23
N ASN A 40 10.01 16.27 14.56
CA ASN A 40 9.88 17.59 13.93
C ASN A 40 10.67 17.62 12.62
N ALA A 41 10.23 16.84 11.62
CA ALA A 41 10.89 16.64 10.35
C ALA A 41 9.96 17.06 9.18
N ARG A 42 10.59 17.59 8.13
CA ARG A 42 9.88 17.87 6.86
C ARG A 42 9.78 16.56 6.08
N ILE A 43 8.57 16.04 5.96
CA ILE A 43 8.30 14.78 5.26
C ILE A 43 7.70 15.09 3.90
N VAL A 44 8.24 14.49 2.84
CA VAL A 44 7.63 14.50 1.51
C VAL A 44 7.25 13.07 1.12
N VAL A 45 6.05 12.92 0.58
CA VAL A 45 5.59 11.68 -0.02
C VAL A 45 5.51 11.90 -1.52
N VAL A 46 6.22 11.06 -2.29
CA VAL A 46 6.24 11.12 -3.76
C VAL A 46 5.41 9.97 -4.30
N GLU A 47 4.38 10.29 -5.06
CA GLU A 47 3.49 9.32 -5.71
C GLU A 47 3.58 9.47 -7.22
N ALA A 48 3.65 8.35 -7.94
CA ALA A 48 3.74 8.33 -9.40
C ALA A 48 2.36 8.42 -10.08
N GLY A 49 1.31 8.03 -9.38
CA GLY A 49 -0.06 8.04 -9.89
C GLY A 49 -0.83 9.32 -9.57
N ASP A 50 -1.96 9.48 -10.24
CA ASP A 50 -2.85 10.61 -10.07
C ASP A 50 -3.73 10.49 -8.82
N HIS A 51 -4.43 11.59 -8.50
CA HIS A 51 -5.43 11.60 -7.45
C HIS A 51 -6.56 10.63 -7.73
N VAL A 52 -7.01 10.00 -6.68
CA VAL A 52 -8.18 9.12 -6.76
C VAL A 52 -9.47 9.86 -7.06
N THR A 53 -10.32 9.19 -7.81
CA THR A 53 -11.71 9.59 -8.01
C THR A 53 -12.42 9.82 -6.67
N PRO A 54 -13.25 10.86 -6.51
CA PRO A 54 -14.01 11.12 -5.30
C PRO A 54 -14.79 9.91 -4.80
N LEU A 55 -14.90 9.74 -3.48
CA LEU A 55 -15.54 8.57 -2.86
C LEU A 55 -16.94 8.24 -3.39
N GLY A 56 -17.76 9.25 -3.66
CA GLY A 56 -19.10 9.04 -4.23
C GLY A 56 -19.08 8.43 -5.63
N ASP A 57 -18.14 8.84 -6.45
CA ASP A 57 -17.96 8.27 -7.79
C ASP A 57 -17.37 6.87 -7.75
N ARG A 58 -16.54 6.57 -6.75
CA ARG A 58 -15.97 5.23 -6.53
C ARG A 58 -17.02 4.17 -6.29
N ALA A 59 -17.99 4.44 -5.43
CA ALA A 59 -19.08 3.51 -5.16
C ALA A 59 -19.85 3.17 -6.45
N ARG A 60 -20.14 4.18 -7.27
CA ARG A 60 -20.82 4.02 -8.56
C ARG A 60 -19.98 3.21 -9.56
N LEU A 61 -18.67 3.49 -9.65
CA LEU A 61 -17.78 2.78 -10.56
C LEU A 61 -17.61 1.33 -10.13
N ARG A 62 -17.49 1.07 -8.81
CA ARG A 62 -17.46 -0.30 -8.29
C ARG A 62 -18.73 -1.07 -8.61
N GLN A 63 -19.89 -0.43 -8.50
CA GLN A 63 -21.16 -1.07 -8.87
C GLN A 63 -21.18 -1.44 -10.35
N ARG A 64 -20.73 -0.56 -11.24
CA ARG A 64 -20.62 -0.85 -12.68
C ARG A 64 -19.66 -2.01 -12.98
N PHE A 65 -18.57 -2.12 -12.24
CA PHE A 65 -17.70 -3.29 -12.37
C PHE A 65 -18.40 -4.58 -11.99
N LEU A 66 -19.16 -4.58 -10.89
CA LEU A 66 -19.91 -5.75 -10.44
C LEU A 66 -21.04 -6.14 -11.43
N ASP A 67 -21.72 -5.15 -11.98
CA ASP A 67 -22.87 -5.36 -12.86
C ASP A 67 -22.48 -5.69 -14.31
N TYR A 68 -21.40 -5.11 -14.81
CA TYR A 68 -21.04 -5.13 -16.23
C TYR A 68 -19.60 -5.59 -16.52
N GLY A 69 -18.78 -5.84 -15.52
CA GLY A 69 -17.37 -6.21 -15.67
C GLY A 69 -16.50 -5.08 -16.22
N GLU A 70 -17.00 -3.83 -16.19
CA GLU A 70 -16.22 -2.67 -16.65
C GLU A 70 -15.07 -2.40 -15.68
N ASN A 71 -13.87 -2.08 -16.21
CA ASN A 71 -12.77 -1.64 -15.36
C ASN A 71 -13.14 -0.31 -14.69
N PRO A 72 -13.31 -0.26 -13.36
CA PRO A 72 -13.75 0.95 -12.66
C PRO A 72 -12.63 1.99 -12.52
N TRP A 73 -11.38 1.61 -12.82
CA TRP A 73 -10.19 2.43 -12.56
C TRP A 73 -9.21 2.47 -13.74
N PRO A 74 -9.63 2.88 -14.92
CA PRO A 74 -8.80 2.78 -16.13
C PRO A 74 -7.51 3.62 -16.06
N GLY A 75 -7.48 4.68 -15.27
CA GLY A 75 -6.31 5.53 -15.09
C GLY A 75 -5.35 5.07 -13.97
N ASP A 76 -5.74 4.05 -13.20
CA ASP A 76 -4.96 3.58 -12.03
C ASP A 76 -4.01 2.42 -12.38
N HIS A 77 -3.84 2.10 -13.66
CA HIS A 77 -3.00 0.99 -14.10
C HIS A 77 -1.73 1.50 -14.79
N VAL A 78 -0.67 0.73 -14.62
CA VAL A 78 0.61 0.99 -15.31
C VAL A 78 0.60 0.30 -16.66
N ASP A 79 0.65 1.09 -17.72
CA ASP A 79 0.83 0.58 -19.08
C ASP A 79 2.24 -0.02 -19.26
N GLY A 80 2.32 -1.16 -19.94
CA GLY A 80 3.59 -1.76 -20.34
C GLY A 80 4.18 -2.80 -19.38
N LEU A 81 3.47 -3.17 -18.31
CA LEU A 81 3.81 -4.35 -17.50
C LEU A 81 3.14 -5.61 -18.07
N ASP A 82 3.70 -6.78 -17.73
CA ASP A 82 3.10 -8.07 -18.05
C ASP A 82 1.61 -8.07 -17.63
N PRO A 83 0.68 -8.34 -18.55
CA PRO A 83 -0.75 -8.37 -18.27
C PRO A 83 -1.13 -9.25 -17.07
N ALA A 84 -0.36 -10.31 -16.80
CA ALA A 84 -0.56 -11.18 -15.63
C ALA A 84 -0.34 -10.45 -14.29
N HIS A 85 0.41 -9.35 -14.28
CA HIS A 85 0.76 -8.60 -13.06
C HIS A 85 0.10 -7.22 -12.96
N ILE A 86 -0.56 -6.75 -14.02
CA ILE A 86 -1.21 -5.42 -14.03
C ILE A 86 -2.28 -5.32 -12.93
N GLN A 87 -3.04 -6.38 -12.72
CA GLN A 87 -4.13 -6.40 -11.73
C GLN A 87 -3.66 -6.34 -10.28
N SER A 88 -2.37 -6.55 -10.02
CA SER A 88 -1.79 -6.53 -8.67
C SER A 88 -1.14 -5.20 -8.28
N ARG A 89 -1.22 -4.18 -9.14
CA ARG A 89 -0.60 -2.88 -8.91
C ARG A 89 -1.56 -1.74 -9.24
N SER A 90 -1.50 -0.69 -8.42
CA SER A 90 -2.27 0.54 -8.63
C SER A 90 -1.33 1.74 -8.57
N MET A 91 -1.39 2.57 -9.61
CA MET A 91 -0.65 3.82 -9.70
C MET A 91 -1.58 4.99 -9.40
N CYS A 92 -1.97 5.12 -8.15
CA CYS A 92 -2.82 6.20 -7.66
C CYS A 92 -2.47 6.55 -6.22
N VAL A 93 -2.88 7.72 -5.77
CA VAL A 93 -2.78 8.12 -4.37
C VAL A 93 -3.54 7.09 -3.50
N GLY A 94 -2.85 6.50 -2.54
CA GLY A 94 -3.36 5.39 -1.72
C GLY A 94 -2.98 3.99 -2.23
N GLY A 95 -2.50 3.90 -3.48
CA GLY A 95 -2.02 2.65 -4.07
C GLY A 95 -3.07 1.54 -4.05
N LEU A 96 -2.62 0.30 -3.90
CA LEU A 96 -3.48 -0.88 -3.93
C LEU A 96 -4.52 -0.93 -2.79
N ALA A 97 -4.28 -0.21 -1.68
CA ALA A 97 -5.25 -0.12 -0.60
C ALA A 97 -6.58 0.51 -1.05
N MET A 98 -6.59 1.23 -2.16
CA MET A 98 -7.81 1.80 -2.74
C MET A 98 -8.71 0.74 -3.41
N HIS A 99 -8.20 -0.46 -3.66
CA HIS A 99 -8.89 -1.54 -4.38
C HIS A 99 -9.00 -2.84 -3.56
N TRP A 100 -8.42 -2.90 -2.38
CA TRP A 100 -8.41 -4.11 -1.57
C TRP A 100 -9.74 -4.39 -0.86
N GLY A 101 -9.89 -5.62 -0.38
CA GLY A 101 -11.08 -6.06 0.36
C GLY A 101 -11.06 -5.71 1.86
N GLY A 102 -10.00 -5.10 2.37
CA GLY A 102 -9.87 -4.74 3.78
C GLY A 102 -9.56 -5.92 4.71
N VAL A 103 -9.14 -7.06 4.17
CA VAL A 103 -8.76 -8.23 4.97
C VAL A 103 -7.30 -8.12 5.39
N THR A 104 -7.04 -8.11 6.69
CA THR A 104 -5.72 -7.89 7.29
C THR A 104 -5.32 -9.00 8.26
N PRO A 105 -5.07 -10.23 7.78
CA PRO A 105 -4.56 -11.28 8.63
C PRO A 105 -3.13 -10.97 9.07
N ARG A 106 -2.79 -11.32 10.30
CA ARG A 106 -1.39 -11.33 10.74
C ARG A 106 -0.69 -12.56 10.16
N PHE A 107 0.61 -12.46 9.96
CA PHE A 107 1.43 -13.66 9.75
C PHE A 107 1.42 -14.51 11.02
N THR A 108 1.50 -15.83 10.85
CA THR A 108 1.64 -16.75 11.96
C THR A 108 3.12 -16.87 12.38
N PRO A 109 3.42 -17.35 13.58
CA PRO A 109 4.81 -17.60 13.98
C PRO A 109 5.58 -18.51 13.01
N GLU A 110 4.89 -19.41 12.32
CA GLU A 110 5.49 -20.33 11.34
C GLU A 110 5.96 -19.61 10.08
N ASP A 111 5.28 -18.53 9.67
CA ASP A 111 5.64 -17.75 8.47
C ASP A 111 7.05 -17.12 8.59
N PHE A 112 7.51 -16.89 9.82
CA PHE A 112 8.85 -16.37 10.08
C PHE A 112 9.95 -17.46 10.04
N ARG A 113 9.57 -18.74 9.95
CA ARG A 113 10.45 -19.89 10.08
C ARG A 113 10.31 -20.89 8.92
N VAL A 114 9.90 -20.42 7.76
CA VAL A 114 9.57 -21.27 6.60
C VAL A 114 10.76 -22.14 6.17
N ARG A 115 11.96 -21.58 6.16
CA ARG A 115 13.18 -22.33 5.83
C ARG A 115 13.48 -23.44 6.82
N SER A 116 13.49 -23.08 8.10
CA SER A 116 13.80 -24.03 9.19
C SER A 116 12.76 -25.14 9.31
N LEU A 117 11.48 -24.82 9.08
CA LEU A 117 10.38 -25.76 9.27
C LEU A 117 10.14 -26.64 8.03
N TYR A 118 10.24 -26.05 6.84
CA TYR A 118 9.80 -26.70 5.59
C TYR A 118 10.90 -26.82 4.54
N GLY A 119 12.09 -26.26 4.77
CA GLY A 119 13.24 -26.35 3.87
C GLY A 119 13.13 -25.48 2.61
N VAL A 120 12.15 -24.58 2.54
CA VAL A 120 11.91 -23.68 1.39
C VAL A 120 11.98 -22.21 1.82
N GLY A 121 12.27 -21.30 0.87
CA GLY A 121 12.38 -19.88 1.16
C GLY A 121 13.50 -19.54 2.12
N ASP A 122 13.32 -18.51 2.92
CA ASP A 122 14.25 -18.05 3.94
C ASP A 122 13.51 -17.75 5.25
N ASP A 123 14.18 -17.95 6.38
CA ASP A 123 13.69 -17.50 7.68
C ASP A 123 13.84 -15.97 7.78
N TRP A 124 12.88 -15.33 8.39
CA TRP A 124 12.98 -13.90 8.68
C TRP A 124 13.98 -13.68 9.84
N PRO A 125 14.72 -12.56 9.85
CA PRO A 125 15.66 -12.23 10.94
C PRO A 125 14.96 -11.76 12.22
N ILE A 126 13.64 -11.71 12.23
CA ILE A 126 12.76 -11.33 13.33
C ILE A 126 11.71 -12.40 13.56
N THR A 127 11.06 -12.38 14.70
CA THR A 127 10.02 -13.32 15.10
C THR A 127 8.63 -12.67 15.08
N PHE A 128 7.60 -13.47 15.24
CA PHE A 128 6.23 -12.98 15.47
C PHE A 128 6.16 -12.08 16.70
N ASP A 129 6.80 -12.49 17.80
CA ASP A 129 6.77 -11.75 19.07
C ASP A 129 7.44 -10.36 18.95
N ASP A 130 8.45 -10.24 18.08
CA ASP A 130 9.08 -8.95 17.78
C ASP A 130 8.11 -7.99 17.06
N LEU A 131 7.18 -8.53 16.24
CA LEU A 131 6.22 -7.73 15.47
C LEU A 131 4.87 -7.55 16.16
N GLU A 132 4.51 -8.39 17.11
CA GLU A 132 3.18 -8.37 17.72
C GLU A 132 2.73 -6.99 18.22
N PRO A 133 3.57 -6.23 18.97
CA PRO A 133 3.19 -4.88 19.43
C PRO A 133 2.90 -3.92 18.27
N PHE A 134 3.62 -4.07 17.16
CA PHE A 134 3.43 -3.23 15.97
C PHE A 134 2.20 -3.63 15.14
N TYR A 135 1.86 -4.91 15.11
CA TYR A 135 0.59 -5.36 14.54
C TYR A 135 -0.58 -4.72 15.27
N GLN A 136 -0.57 -4.74 16.58
CA GLN A 136 -1.63 -4.13 17.38
C GLN A 136 -1.74 -2.63 17.12
N GLU A 137 -0.63 -1.90 17.16
CA GLU A 137 -0.60 -0.46 16.88
C GLU A 137 -1.15 -0.16 15.47
N ALA A 138 -0.75 -0.92 14.46
CA ALA A 138 -1.21 -0.74 13.09
C ALA A 138 -2.71 -1.05 12.94
N GLU A 139 -3.21 -2.10 13.57
CA GLU A 139 -4.63 -2.47 13.55
C GLU A 139 -5.50 -1.40 14.20
N GLU A 140 -5.06 -0.85 15.34
CA GLU A 140 -5.74 0.26 16.02
C GLU A 140 -5.80 1.51 15.14
N ARG A 141 -4.67 1.90 14.53
CA ARG A 141 -4.59 3.06 13.63
C ARG A 141 -5.44 2.89 12.38
N MET A 142 -5.50 1.69 11.82
CA MET A 142 -6.33 1.39 10.65
C MET A 142 -7.81 1.19 10.98
N GLY A 143 -8.16 1.05 12.26
CA GLY A 143 -9.52 0.74 12.69
C GLY A 143 -9.97 -0.66 12.26
N VAL A 144 -9.06 -1.64 12.32
CA VAL A 144 -9.37 -3.02 11.95
C VAL A 144 -10.40 -3.58 12.90
N ALA A 145 -11.54 -4.00 12.36
CA ALA A 145 -12.60 -4.65 13.11
C ALA A 145 -12.39 -6.16 13.14
N GLY A 146 -12.69 -6.78 14.26
CA GLY A 146 -12.64 -8.23 14.42
C GLY A 146 -12.63 -8.62 15.89
N GLU A 147 -12.95 -9.87 16.13
CA GLU A 147 -12.82 -10.49 17.45
C GLU A 147 -11.51 -11.26 17.51
N GLN A 148 -10.96 -11.38 18.72
CA GLN A 148 -9.87 -12.32 18.95
C GLN A 148 -10.37 -13.73 18.64
N GLY A 149 -9.85 -14.30 17.55
CA GLY A 149 -10.24 -15.66 17.16
C GLY A 149 -9.81 -16.68 18.19
N PRO A 150 -10.53 -17.80 18.31
CA PRO A 150 -10.15 -18.89 19.21
C PRO A 150 -8.93 -19.66 18.70
N SER A 151 -8.28 -19.22 17.65
CA SER A 151 -7.41 -20.07 16.90
C SER A 151 -5.94 -19.67 16.99
N GLU A 152 -5.14 -20.69 17.07
CA GLU A 152 -3.72 -20.72 16.73
C GLU A 152 -3.38 -20.09 15.35
N TYR A 153 -4.40 -19.87 14.49
CA TYR A 153 -4.25 -19.28 13.15
C TYR A 153 -4.50 -17.77 13.10
N ASP A 154 -4.96 -17.15 14.16
CA ASP A 154 -5.16 -15.71 14.25
C ASP A 154 -4.72 -15.21 15.64
N PRO A 155 -3.41 -15.17 15.89
CA PRO A 155 -2.85 -14.78 17.17
C PRO A 155 -2.92 -13.27 17.36
N ARG A 156 -4.10 -12.71 17.53
CA ARG A 156 -4.24 -11.30 17.90
C ARG A 156 -3.91 -11.11 19.36
N SER A 157 -3.22 -10.00 19.66
CA SER A 157 -2.97 -9.62 21.04
C SER A 157 -4.27 -9.30 21.78
N LYS A 158 -4.22 -9.47 23.07
CA LYS A 158 -5.37 -9.29 23.98
C LYS A 158 -5.65 -7.82 24.23
#